data_09ffc9d7fa0511930dc7ac057a81256a
#
_entry.id   09ffc9d7fa0511930dc7ac057a81256a
#
_cell.length_a   1.000
_cell.length_b   1.000
_cell.length_c   1.000
_cell.angle_alpha   90.00
_cell.angle_beta   90.00
_cell.angle_gamma   90.00
#
_symmetry.space_group_name_H-M   'P 1'
#
loop_
_entity.id
_entity.type
_entity.pdbx_description
1 polymer ?
#
loop_
_entity_poly.entity_id
_entity_poly.type
_entity_poly.pdbx_seq_one_letter_code
_entity_poly.pdbx_strand_id
1 'polypeptide(L)'
;IKPSLSDAQKKRRIDFICNQVDETAGDYLDMGNVIHLDESWFFLLRDKEKFRVFPGEEIPGSRRVQHKSHLPKIMVIVANGRPDPSHDFDGKIGIWRICVMKTAERSSKKRKRGEEYEFDCTIDAEWYKTWYIDQLLPLIKKKMPWLRSKRVVVQQDGASPHTGKNNPEILHSAGMGRGWMVELVTQPAQSPDLNMTTWASSHL
;
A
#
# COMPACT_ATOMS: atom_id res chain seq x y z
N ILE A 1 -9.05 -18.85 -10.18
CA ILE A 1 -8.20 -19.97 -9.71
C ILE A 1 -6.96 -19.35 -9.10
N LYS A 2 -6.70 -19.60 -7.81
CA LYS A 2 -5.45 -19.18 -7.16
C LYS A 2 -4.32 -20.13 -7.60
N PRO A 3 -3.09 -19.63 -7.87
CA PRO A 3 -1.96 -20.48 -8.17
C PRO A 3 -1.66 -21.47 -7.04
N SER A 4 -1.27 -22.68 -7.39
CA SER A 4 -0.79 -23.66 -6.42
C SER A 4 0.56 -23.23 -5.87
N LEU A 5 0.71 -23.26 -4.54
CA LEU A 5 1.98 -22.94 -3.88
C LEU A 5 2.92 -24.15 -3.91
N SER A 6 4.18 -23.94 -4.27
CA SER A 6 5.23 -24.94 -4.10
C SER A 6 5.54 -25.17 -2.61
N ASP A 7 6.13 -26.32 -2.27
CA ASP A 7 6.46 -26.62 -0.87
C ASP A 7 7.49 -25.64 -0.29
N ALA A 8 8.42 -25.15 -1.11
CA ALA A 8 9.33 -24.09 -0.70
C ALA A 8 8.63 -22.75 -0.39
N GLN A 9 7.55 -22.41 -1.12
CA GLN A 9 6.74 -21.23 -0.82
C GLN A 9 5.93 -21.44 0.45
N LYS A 10 5.30 -22.60 0.64
CA LYS A 10 4.58 -22.93 1.88
C LYS A 10 5.51 -22.85 3.09
N LYS A 11 6.71 -23.41 3.01
CA LYS A 11 7.70 -23.35 4.08
C LYS A 11 8.05 -21.90 4.43
N ARG A 12 8.42 -21.06 3.46
CA ARG A 12 8.72 -19.65 3.71
C ARG A 12 7.57 -18.89 4.38
N ARG A 13 6.33 -19.21 4.02
CA ARG A 13 5.14 -18.60 4.66
C ARG A 13 5.00 -19.04 6.12
N ILE A 14 5.20 -20.34 6.39
CA ILE A 14 5.18 -20.88 7.77
C ILE A 14 6.29 -20.23 8.58
N ASP A 15 7.52 -20.22 8.09
CA ASP A 15 8.67 -19.60 8.76
C ASP A 15 8.40 -18.12 9.08
N PHE A 16 7.80 -17.38 8.14
CA PHE A 16 7.42 -15.98 8.34
C PHE A 16 6.37 -15.81 9.44
N ILE A 17 5.36 -16.69 9.50
CA ILE A 17 4.31 -16.66 10.53
C ILE A 17 4.90 -17.06 11.90
N CYS A 18 5.73 -18.10 11.95
CA CYS A 18 6.36 -18.54 13.18
C CYS A 18 7.24 -17.44 13.81
N ASN A 19 7.89 -16.61 12.99
CA ASN A 19 8.64 -15.44 13.49
C ASN A 19 7.75 -14.36 14.13
N GLN A 20 6.42 -14.46 14.03
CA GLN A 20 5.46 -13.56 14.69
C GLN A 20 4.85 -14.19 15.96
N VAL A 21 5.35 -15.34 16.40
CA VAL A 21 4.89 -16.04 17.60
C VAL A 21 5.98 -16.00 18.65
N ASP A 22 5.60 -15.67 19.87
CA ASP A 22 6.45 -15.86 21.04
C ASP A 22 6.42 -17.35 21.44
N GLU A 23 7.50 -18.06 21.17
CA GLU A 23 7.60 -19.49 21.46
C GLU A 23 7.46 -19.80 22.96
N THR A 24 7.82 -18.85 23.83
CA THR A 24 7.76 -19.00 25.29
C THR A 24 6.34 -18.81 25.82
N ALA A 25 5.64 -17.81 25.30
CA ALA A 25 4.27 -17.49 25.71
C ALA A 25 3.23 -18.34 24.95
N GLY A 26 3.58 -18.90 23.78
CA GLY A 26 2.66 -19.61 22.91
C GLY A 26 1.60 -18.70 22.28
N ASP A 27 1.86 -17.40 22.22
CA ASP A 27 0.95 -16.38 21.72
C ASP A 27 1.62 -15.52 20.64
N TYR A 28 0.85 -14.71 19.93
CA TYR A 28 1.40 -13.80 18.91
C TYR A 28 2.17 -12.65 19.57
N LEU A 29 3.26 -12.25 18.92
CA LEU A 29 3.95 -11.01 19.27
C LEU A 29 3.00 -9.82 19.14
N ASP A 30 3.21 -8.78 19.95
CA ASP A 30 2.48 -7.54 19.79
C ASP A 30 2.81 -6.89 18.43
N MET A 31 1.79 -6.81 17.56
CA MET A 31 1.89 -6.24 16.22
C MET A 31 1.66 -4.71 16.21
N GLY A 32 1.62 -4.06 17.36
CA GLY A 32 1.41 -2.61 17.48
C GLY A 32 2.52 -1.76 16.86
N ASN A 33 3.67 -2.37 16.59
CA ASN A 33 4.82 -1.75 15.93
C ASN A 33 4.96 -2.13 14.44
N VAL A 34 3.99 -2.85 13.87
CA VAL A 34 4.02 -3.30 12.47
C VAL A 34 3.14 -2.39 11.61
N ILE A 35 3.72 -1.90 10.54
CA ILE A 35 3.08 -1.05 9.53
C ILE A 35 3.02 -1.84 8.24
N HIS A 36 1.83 -2.00 7.69
CA HIS A 36 1.60 -2.69 6.42
C HIS A 36 1.51 -1.70 5.28
N LEU A 37 2.24 -1.98 4.20
CA LEU A 37 2.17 -1.25 2.93
C LEU A 37 1.57 -2.13 1.85
N ASP A 38 0.74 -1.53 1.01
CA ASP A 38 0.22 -2.18 -0.20
C ASP A 38 -0.23 -1.15 -1.23
N GLU A 39 -0.20 -1.52 -2.50
CA GLU A 39 -0.74 -0.74 -3.58
C GLU A 39 -2.16 -1.19 -3.91
N SER A 40 -3.02 -0.22 -4.19
CA SER A 40 -4.40 -0.49 -4.56
C SER A 40 -4.85 0.36 -5.74
N TRP A 41 -5.66 -0.23 -6.62
CA TRP A 41 -6.29 0.47 -7.71
C TRP A 41 -7.69 0.95 -7.32
N PHE A 42 -7.92 2.25 -7.43
CA PHE A 42 -9.26 2.82 -7.30
C PHE A 42 -9.82 3.15 -8.68
N PHE A 43 -10.95 2.54 -9.00
CA PHE A 43 -11.67 2.81 -10.23
C PHE A 43 -12.61 4.00 -10.03
N LEU A 44 -12.53 5.01 -10.89
CA LEU A 44 -13.33 6.22 -10.80
C LEU A 44 -14.76 6.04 -11.35
N LEU A 45 -15.04 4.90 -12.01
CA LEU A 45 -16.37 4.51 -12.43
C LEU A 45 -16.76 3.21 -11.74
N ARG A 46 -17.96 3.16 -11.20
CA ARG A 46 -18.52 1.91 -10.67
C ARG A 46 -18.80 0.96 -11.81
N ASP A 47 -18.21 -0.23 -11.78
CA ASP A 47 -18.44 -1.30 -12.78
C ASP A 47 -19.82 -1.94 -12.60
N LYS A 48 -20.39 -1.86 -11.39
CA LYS A 48 -21.69 -2.45 -11.06
C LYS A 48 -22.53 -1.43 -10.30
N GLU A 49 -23.63 -0.99 -10.90
CA GLU A 49 -24.67 -0.23 -10.23
C GLU A 49 -25.82 -1.18 -9.87
N LYS A 50 -26.29 -1.12 -8.63
CA LYS A 50 -27.51 -1.82 -8.21
C LYS A 50 -28.67 -0.85 -8.39
N PHE A 51 -29.61 -1.20 -9.22
CA PHE A 51 -30.85 -0.47 -9.39
C PHE A 51 -31.99 -1.16 -8.64
N ARG A 52 -32.83 -0.39 -7.98
CA ARG A 52 -34.14 -0.85 -7.52
C ARG A 52 -35.14 -0.40 -8.55
N VAL A 53 -35.75 -1.35 -9.24
CA VAL A 53 -36.76 -1.10 -10.28
C VAL A 53 -38.08 -1.75 -9.84
N PHE A 54 -39.19 -1.15 -10.19
CA PHE A 54 -40.51 -1.74 -10.00
C PHE A 54 -40.75 -2.83 -11.06
N PRO A 55 -41.64 -3.79 -10.77
CA PRO A 55 -42.03 -4.80 -11.77
C PRO A 55 -42.54 -4.13 -13.03
N GLY A 56 -41.91 -4.40 -14.18
CA GLY A 56 -42.24 -3.81 -15.48
C GLY A 56 -41.45 -2.56 -15.89
N GLU A 57 -40.58 -2.05 -15.02
CA GLU A 57 -39.63 -0.98 -15.36
C GLU A 57 -38.39 -1.54 -16.07
N GLU A 58 -37.97 -0.83 -17.13
CA GLU A 58 -36.69 -1.16 -17.79
C GLU A 58 -35.51 -0.73 -16.92
N ILE A 59 -34.54 -1.62 -16.79
CA ILE A 59 -33.29 -1.32 -16.11
C ILE A 59 -32.54 -0.25 -16.90
N PRO A 60 -32.15 0.89 -16.31
CA PRO A 60 -31.35 1.90 -16.99
C PRO A 60 -30.13 1.28 -17.65
N GLY A 61 -29.90 1.60 -18.91
CA GLY A 61 -28.83 1.01 -19.71
C GLY A 61 -27.47 1.10 -18.98
N SER A 62 -26.82 -0.04 -18.79
CA SER A 62 -25.50 -0.08 -18.17
C SER A 62 -24.53 0.77 -18.99
N ARG A 63 -23.77 1.65 -18.31
CA ARG A 63 -22.67 2.38 -18.93
C ARG A 63 -21.66 1.38 -19.46
N ARG A 64 -21.67 1.17 -20.79
CA ARG A 64 -20.72 0.26 -21.43
C ARG A 64 -19.46 1.02 -21.80
N VAL A 65 -18.33 0.53 -21.36
CA VAL A 65 -17.01 0.99 -21.81
C VAL A 65 -16.52 0.02 -22.87
N GLN A 66 -16.05 0.53 -24.00
CA GLN A 66 -15.61 -0.33 -25.12
C GLN A 66 -14.49 -1.30 -24.73
N HIS A 67 -13.66 -0.92 -23.76
CA HIS A 67 -12.58 -1.77 -23.25
C HIS A 67 -12.28 -1.45 -21.79
N LYS A 68 -11.97 -2.49 -20.98
CA LYS A 68 -11.63 -2.32 -19.53
C LYS A 68 -10.43 -1.38 -19.27
N SER A 69 -9.50 -1.28 -20.22
CA SER A 69 -8.36 -0.35 -20.15
C SER A 69 -8.76 1.12 -20.20
N HIS A 70 -9.99 1.44 -20.63
CA HIS A 70 -10.52 2.80 -20.69
C HIS A 70 -11.24 3.23 -19.41
N LEU A 71 -11.33 2.36 -18.41
CA LEU A 71 -11.86 2.73 -17.10
C LEU A 71 -10.87 3.67 -16.42
N PRO A 72 -11.28 4.91 -16.09
CA PRO A 72 -10.42 5.80 -15.33
C PRO A 72 -10.12 5.15 -13.95
N LYS A 73 -8.86 4.98 -13.66
CA LYS A 73 -8.39 4.42 -12.40
C LYS A 73 -7.16 5.17 -11.92
N ILE A 74 -7.01 5.27 -10.62
CA ILE A 74 -5.81 5.79 -9.97
C ILE A 74 -5.17 4.68 -9.16
N MET A 75 -3.86 4.69 -9.10
CA MET A 75 -3.10 3.81 -8.22
C MET A 75 -2.68 4.59 -6.98
N VAL A 76 -2.87 3.99 -5.82
CA VAL A 76 -2.45 4.56 -4.55
C VAL A 76 -1.60 3.55 -3.78
N ILE A 77 -0.71 4.06 -2.94
CA ILE A 77 -0.03 3.29 -1.91
C ILE A 77 -0.66 3.65 -0.57
N VAL A 78 -0.93 2.64 0.24
CA VAL A 78 -1.58 2.76 1.55
C VAL A 78 -0.63 2.28 2.63
N ALA A 79 -0.53 3.03 3.72
CA ALA A 79 0.18 2.62 4.92
C ALA A 79 -0.77 2.61 6.11
N ASN A 80 -0.87 1.48 6.78
CA ASN A 80 -1.68 1.32 7.99
C ASN A 80 -0.97 0.44 9.02
N GLY A 81 -1.32 0.65 10.29
CA GLY A 81 -0.90 -0.18 11.41
C GLY A 81 -2.11 -0.64 12.22
N ARG A 82 -1.86 -1.38 13.28
CA ARG A 82 -2.90 -1.76 14.24
C ARG A 82 -3.41 -0.49 14.95
N PRO A 83 -4.74 -0.27 15.04
CA PRO A 83 -5.30 0.81 15.85
C PRO A 83 -4.87 0.68 17.31
N ASP A 84 -4.55 1.81 17.92
CA ASP A 84 -4.15 1.90 19.33
C ASP A 84 -4.96 3.01 20.04
N PRO A 85 -6.08 2.65 20.68
CA PRO A 85 -6.91 3.62 21.38
C PRO A 85 -6.19 4.33 22.54
N SER A 86 -5.16 3.71 23.13
CA SER A 86 -4.40 4.32 24.23
C SER A 86 -3.58 5.54 23.78
N HIS A 87 -3.28 5.63 22.48
CA HIS A 87 -2.55 6.73 21.85
C HIS A 87 -3.42 7.54 20.87
N ASP A 88 -4.75 7.35 20.88
CA ASP A 88 -5.68 7.99 19.94
C ASP A 88 -5.29 7.75 18.46
N PHE A 89 -4.83 6.54 18.16
CA PHE A 89 -4.39 6.15 16.84
C PHE A 89 -5.41 5.22 16.17
N ASP A 90 -5.98 5.66 15.05
CA ASP A 90 -7.01 4.92 14.30
C ASP A 90 -6.45 3.84 13.35
N GLY A 91 -5.14 3.65 13.34
CA GLY A 91 -4.46 2.71 12.45
C GLY A 91 -4.07 3.30 11.09
N LYS A 92 -4.55 4.48 10.72
CA LYS A 92 -4.26 5.08 9.41
C LYS A 92 -3.00 5.93 9.45
N ILE A 93 -1.97 5.53 8.72
CA ILE A 93 -0.77 6.35 8.55
C ILE A 93 -0.95 7.28 7.35
N GLY A 94 -1.25 6.75 6.18
CA GLY A 94 -1.48 7.59 5.01
C GLY A 94 -1.94 6.84 3.78
N ILE A 95 -2.40 7.63 2.81
CA ILE A 95 -2.75 7.17 1.45
C ILE A 95 -2.15 8.18 0.49
N TRP A 96 -1.38 7.72 -0.49
CA TRP A 96 -0.71 8.57 -1.47
C TRP A 96 -1.04 8.09 -2.88
N ARG A 97 -1.43 9.04 -3.72
CA ARG A 97 -1.57 8.77 -5.15
C ARG A 97 -0.19 8.60 -5.78
N ILE A 98 -0.05 7.58 -6.62
CA ILE A 98 1.18 7.32 -7.35
C ILE A 98 1.16 8.14 -8.62
N CYS A 99 1.81 9.31 -8.55
CA CYS A 99 1.88 10.27 -9.65
C CYS A 99 3.20 11.03 -9.63
N VAL A 100 3.48 11.68 -10.73
CA VAL A 100 4.58 12.65 -10.89
C VAL A 100 4.01 13.98 -11.35
N MET A 101 4.62 15.08 -10.95
CA MET A 101 4.30 16.40 -11.48
C MET A 101 4.88 16.55 -12.87
N LYS A 102 4.05 16.95 -13.82
CA LYS A 102 4.47 17.29 -15.19
C LYS A 102 4.01 18.67 -15.56
N THR A 103 4.77 19.33 -16.42
CA THR A 103 4.41 20.63 -16.99
C THR A 103 3.87 20.44 -18.40
N ALA A 104 2.75 21.05 -18.72
CA ALA A 104 2.14 20.97 -20.04
C ALA A 104 3.03 21.68 -21.08
N GLU A 105 3.56 20.92 -22.02
CA GLU A 105 4.43 21.43 -23.11
C GLU A 105 3.66 22.27 -24.14
N ARG A 106 2.36 21.97 -24.34
CA ARG A 106 1.47 22.62 -25.30
C ARG A 106 0.11 22.92 -24.67
N SER A 107 -0.54 23.97 -25.16
CA SER A 107 -1.92 24.26 -24.77
C SER A 107 -2.89 23.23 -25.39
N SER A 108 -3.86 22.79 -24.62
CA SER A 108 -4.95 21.90 -25.04
C SER A 108 -6.29 22.41 -24.49
N LYS A 109 -7.41 21.74 -24.83
CA LYS A 109 -8.73 22.06 -24.24
C LYS A 109 -8.77 21.89 -22.73
N LYS A 110 -7.87 21.07 -22.16
CA LYS A 110 -7.84 20.74 -20.72
C LYS A 110 -6.81 21.52 -19.91
N ARG A 111 -5.70 21.97 -20.53
CA ARG A 111 -4.56 22.59 -19.85
C ARG A 111 -3.89 23.64 -20.73
N LYS A 112 -3.39 24.70 -20.11
CA LYS A 112 -2.56 25.70 -20.76
C LYS A 112 -1.10 25.26 -20.78
N ARG A 113 -0.32 25.74 -21.78
CA ARG A 113 1.13 25.55 -21.80
C ARG A 113 1.76 26.14 -20.52
N GLY A 114 2.65 25.38 -19.89
CA GLY A 114 3.32 25.77 -18.64
C GLY A 114 2.53 25.42 -17.38
N GLU A 115 1.30 24.91 -17.49
CA GLU A 115 0.51 24.48 -16.34
C GLU A 115 1.05 23.16 -15.78
N GLU A 116 1.28 23.12 -14.48
CA GLU A 116 1.70 21.90 -13.76
C GLU A 116 0.47 21.03 -13.47
N TYR A 117 0.65 19.71 -13.60
CA TYR A 117 -0.40 18.74 -13.33
C TYR A 117 0.14 17.40 -12.85
N GLU A 118 -0.64 16.70 -12.06
CA GLU A 118 -0.37 15.32 -11.66
C GLU A 118 -0.59 14.36 -12.84
N PHE A 119 0.41 13.55 -13.11
CA PHE A 119 0.38 12.50 -14.11
C PHE A 119 0.56 11.15 -13.44
N ASP A 120 -0.43 10.25 -13.58
CA ASP A 120 -0.34 8.90 -13.06
C ASP A 120 0.86 8.18 -13.66
N CYS A 121 1.68 7.60 -12.82
CA CYS A 121 2.86 6.85 -13.23
C CYS A 121 2.83 5.44 -12.67
N THR A 122 3.72 4.60 -13.14
CA THR A 122 4.02 3.31 -12.51
C THR A 122 5.06 3.54 -11.43
N ILE A 123 4.97 2.83 -10.31
CA ILE A 123 6.01 2.86 -9.28
C ILE A 123 7.29 2.30 -9.88
N ASP A 124 8.36 3.08 -9.81
CA ASP A 124 9.72 2.63 -9.99
C ASP A 124 10.52 2.75 -8.68
N ALA A 125 11.73 2.21 -8.69
CA ALA A 125 12.56 2.17 -7.49
C ALA A 125 12.94 3.56 -6.96
N GLU A 126 13.10 4.56 -7.84
CA GLU A 126 13.47 5.93 -7.45
C GLU A 126 12.27 6.66 -6.85
N TRP A 127 11.09 6.53 -7.46
CA TRP A 127 9.85 7.09 -6.91
C TRP A 127 9.57 6.49 -5.52
N TYR A 128 9.68 5.17 -5.39
CA TYR A 128 9.44 4.47 -4.12
C TYR A 128 10.41 4.94 -3.03
N LYS A 129 11.69 5.04 -3.35
CA LYS A 129 12.72 5.51 -2.43
C LYS A 129 12.43 6.93 -1.93
N THR A 130 12.17 7.86 -2.86
CA THR A 130 11.88 9.25 -2.54
C THR A 130 10.63 9.37 -1.67
N TRP A 131 9.54 8.69 -2.05
CA TRP A 131 8.30 8.66 -1.28
C TRP A 131 8.52 8.08 0.12
N TYR A 132 9.24 6.98 0.24
CA TYR A 132 9.50 6.32 1.54
C TYR A 132 10.26 7.25 2.49
N ILE A 133 11.31 7.89 2.02
CA ILE A 133 12.18 8.75 2.82
C ILE A 133 11.50 10.08 3.17
N ASP A 134 10.88 10.72 2.18
CA ASP A 134 10.40 12.11 2.32
C ASP A 134 8.96 12.20 2.82
N GLN A 135 8.17 11.14 2.66
CA GLN A 135 6.74 11.17 3.04
C GLN A 135 6.39 10.13 4.10
N LEU A 136 6.73 8.86 3.88
CA LEU A 136 6.32 7.79 4.79
C LEU A 136 7.02 7.90 6.14
N LEU A 137 8.35 7.90 6.17
CA LEU A 137 9.12 7.94 7.43
C LEU A 137 8.78 9.14 8.32
N PRO A 138 8.70 10.38 7.81
CA PRO A 138 8.29 11.52 8.62
C PRO A 138 6.87 11.34 9.21
N LEU A 139 5.95 10.76 8.42
CA LEU A 139 4.57 10.59 8.86
C LEU A 139 4.43 9.50 9.91
N ILE A 140 5.17 8.40 9.81
CA ILE A 140 5.28 7.38 10.87
C ILE A 140 5.75 8.04 12.17
N LYS A 141 6.86 8.78 12.11
CA LYS A 141 7.44 9.46 13.28
C LYS A 141 6.48 10.48 13.90
N LYS A 142 5.66 11.13 13.10
CA LYS A 142 4.65 12.09 13.56
C LYS A 142 3.43 11.41 14.19
N LYS A 143 2.92 10.34 13.53
CA LYS A 143 1.67 9.70 13.95
C LYS A 143 1.85 8.66 15.05
N MET A 144 3.04 8.07 15.17
CA MET A 144 3.33 7.03 16.15
C MET A 144 4.55 7.38 17.04
N PRO A 145 4.56 8.57 17.70
CA PRO A 145 5.72 9.05 18.47
C PRO A 145 6.08 8.12 19.66
N TRP A 146 5.15 7.34 20.18
CA TRP A 146 5.37 6.37 21.25
C TRP A 146 6.20 5.15 20.83
N LEU A 147 6.41 4.98 19.52
CA LEU A 147 7.32 3.95 18.99
C LEU A 147 8.79 4.42 18.92
N ARG A 148 9.07 5.65 19.30
CA ARG A 148 10.45 6.11 19.43
C ARG A 148 11.20 5.22 20.43
N SER A 149 12.43 4.83 20.12
CA SER A 149 13.26 3.89 20.86
C SER A 149 12.76 2.44 20.87
N LYS A 150 11.75 2.14 20.05
CA LYS A 150 11.28 0.78 19.79
C LYS A 150 11.59 0.38 18.35
N ARG A 151 11.65 -0.92 18.11
CA ARG A 151 11.71 -1.47 16.75
C ARG A 151 10.38 -1.24 16.07
N VAL A 152 10.39 -0.61 14.90
CA VAL A 152 9.23 -0.42 14.02
C VAL A 152 9.45 -1.24 12.77
N VAL A 153 8.49 -2.04 12.38
CA VAL A 153 8.56 -2.89 11.19
C VAL A 153 7.64 -2.31 10.12
N VAL A 154 8.19 -2.03 8.95
CA VAL A 154 7.43 -1.69 7.76
C VAL A 154 7.39 -2.92 6.85
N GLN A 155 6.24 -3.57 6.78
CA GLN A 155 6.03 -4.77 5.98
C GLN A 155 5.49 -4.41 4.61
N GLN A 156 6.13 -4.92 3.56
CA GLN A 156 5.75 -4.74 2.16
C GLN A 156 5.78 -6.06 1.40
N ASP A 157 5.25 -6.08 0.19
CA ASP A 157 5.46 -7.21 -0.72
C ASP A 157 6.85 -7.20 -1.37
N GLY A 158 7.15 -8.25 -2.13
CA GLY A 158 8.43 -8.42 -2.82
C GLY A 158 8.44 -7.87 -4.25
N ALA A 159 7.63 -6.87 -4.59
CA ALA A 159 7.60 -6.29 -5.92
C ALA A 159 8.94 -5.64 -6.32
N SER A 160 9.27 -5.70 -7.61
CA SER A 160 10.55 -5.20 -8.13
C SER A 160 10.88 -3.75 -7.75
N PRO A 161 9.93 -2.79 -7.72
CA PRO A 161 10.21 -1.42 -7.29
C PRO A 161 10.70 -1.33 -5.84
N HIS A 162 10.23 -2.23 -4.98
CA HIS A 162 10.56 -2.24 -3.55
C HIS A 162 11.94 -2.84 -3.29
N THR A 163 12.36 -3.78 -4.12
CA THR A 163 13.60 -4.56 -3.97
C THR A 163 14.70 -4.13 -4.94
N GLY A 164 14.49 -3.04 -5.67
CA GLY A 164 15.44 -2.53 -6.66
C GLY A 164 16.85 -2.36 -6.10
N LYS A 165 17.85 -2.44 -6.97
CA LYS A 165 19.28 -2.42 -6.63
C LYS A 165 19.59 -1.30 -5.62
N ASN A 166 20.13 -1.65 -4.45
CA ASN A 166 20.50 -0.77 -3.33
C ASN A 166 19.34 -0.12 -2.55
N ASN A 167 18.08 -0.26 -2.96
CA ASN A 167 16.96 0.32 -2.21
C ASN A 167 16.85 -0.22 -0.78
N PRO A 168 16.91 -1.54 -0.52
CA PRO A 168 16.76 -2.06 0.84
C PRO A 168 17.76 -1.46 1.84
N GLU A 169 19.02 -1.30 1.46
CA GLU A 169 20.06 -0.72 2.31
C GLU A 169 19.86 0.77 2.56
N ILE A 170 19.49 1.53 1.51
CA ILE A 170 19.21 2.96 1.60
C ILE A 170 17.98 3.21 2.48
N LEU A 171 16.91 2.45 2.28
CA LEU A 171 15.67 2.57 3.05
C LEU A 171 15.88 2.18 4.52
N HIS A 172 16.65 1.12 4.77
CA HIS A 172 17.04 0.72 6.12
C HIS A 172 17.84 1.84 6.80
N SER A 173 18.89 2.35 6.15
CA SER A 173 19.71 3.44 6.66
C SER A 173 18.88 4.69 6.98
N ALA A 174 17.93 5.05 6.12
CA ALA A 174 17.04 6.20 6.32
C ALA A 174 16.07 6.01 7.51
N GLY A 175 15.70 4.75 7.80
CA GLY A 175 14.86 4.38 8.95
C GLY A 175 15.57 4.51 10.29
N MET A 176 16.90 4.53 10.30
CA MET A 176 17.71 4.53 11.50
C MET A 176 18.08 5.95 11.97
N GLY A 177 18.30 6.09 13.27
CA GLY A 177 18.87 7.32 13.87
C GLY A 177 17.87 8.17 14.63
N ARG A 178 18.42 9.09 15.44
CA ARG A 178 17.68 10.01 16.34
C ARG A 178 16.67 9.29 17.28
N GLY A 179 17.01 8.08 17.70
CA GLY A 179 16.15 7.24 18.54
C GLY A 179 15.07 6.48 17.77
N TRP A 180 15.16 6.38 16.45
CA TRP A 180 14.30 5.56 15.62
C TRP A 180 15.02 4.35 15.06
N MET A 181 14.29 3.25 14.96
CA MET A 181 14.75 1.98 14.40
C MET A 181 13.60 1.42 13.54
N VAL A 182 13.50 1.94 12.31
CA VAL A 182 12.48 1.53 11.33
C VAL A 182 13.09 0.57 10.34
N GLU A 183 12.67 -0.67 10.39
CA GLU A 183 13.15 -1.76 9.53
C GLU A 183 12.14 -2.10 8.45
N LEU A 184 12.63 -2.38 7.24
CA LEU A 184 11.83 -2.83 6.14
C LEU A 184 11.84 -4.37 6.08
N VAL A 185 10.68 -4.98 6.08
CA VAL A 185 10.51 -6.44 6.00
C VAL A 185 9.66 -6.79 4.77
N THR A 186 10.21 -7.67 3.94
CA THR A 186 9.50 -8.19 2.77
C THR A 186 8.75 -9.45 3.13
N GLN A 187 7.44 -9.46 2.89
CA GLN A 187 6.62 -10.66 3.08
C GLN A 187 6.92 -11.73 2.02
N PRO A 188 6.67 -13.01 2.31
CA PRO A 188 6.84 -14.08 1.33
C PRO A 188 5.99 -13.83 0.08
N ALA A 189 6.52 -14.18 -1.09
CA ALA A 189 5.78 -14.08 -2.34
C ALA A 189 4.46 -14.88 -2.30
N GLN A 190 3.43 -14.39 -2.99
CA GLN A 190 2.10 -15.01 -3.06
C GLN A 190 1.41 -15.15 -1.69
N SER A 191 1.57 -14.16 -0.82
CA SER A 191 1.03 -14.16 0.53
C SER A 191 0.16 -12.91 0.83
N PRO A 192 -0.88 -12.63 0.02
CA PRO A 192 -1.73 -11.45 0.25
C PRO A 192 -2.48 -11.51 1.59
N ASP A 193 -2.71 -12.72 2.10
CA ASP A 193 -3.33 -12.99 3.40
C ASP A 193 -2.45 -12.61 4.61
N LEU A 194 -1.16 -12.39 4.38
CA LEU A 194 -0.22 -11.90 5.41
C LEU A 194 -0.10 -10.37 5.42
N ASN A 195 -0.82 -9.67 4.55
CA ASN A 195 -0.86 -8.21 4.53
C ASN A 195 -2.27 -7.71 4.88
N MET A 196 -2.38 -6.98 5.98
CA MET A 196 -3.66 -6.45 6.47
C MET A 196 -4.31 -5.50 5.44
N THR A 197 -3.51 -4.74 4.70
CA THR A 197 -3.99 -3.78 3.69
C THR A 197 -4.67 -4.50 2.53
N THR A 198 -4.07 -5.59 2.03
CA THR A 198 -4.64 -6.40 0.94
C THR A 198 -5.97 -7.03 1.37
N TRP A 199 -6.05 -7.51 2.62
CA TRP A 199 -7.29 -8.09 3.15
C TRP A 199 -8.41 -7.05 3.21
N ALA A 200 -8.14 -5.85 3.70
CA ALA A 200 -9.11 -4.76 3.76
C ALA A 200 -9.60 -4.34 2.37
N SER A 201 -8.70 -4.25 1.37
CA SER A 201 -9.04 -3.86 0.00
C SER A 201 -9.91 -4.88 -0.75
N SER A 202 -9.87 -6.15 -0.36
CA SER A 202 -10.65 -7.22 -0.99
C SER A 202 -12.10 -7.31 -0.48
N HIS A 203 -12.45 -6.57 0.59
CA HIS A 203 -13.75 -6.61 1.24
C HIS A 203 -14.51 -5.27 1.18
N LEU A 204 -13.98 -4.26 0.48
CA LEU A 204 -14.62 -2.99 0.12
C LEU A 204 -15.17 -3.03 -1.31
#